data_e2fb452741c6ce32096442ecde2dad86
#
_entry.id   e2fb452741c6ce32096442ecde2dad86
#
_cell.length_a   1.000
_cell.length_b   1.000
_cell.length_c   1.000
_cell.angle_alpha   90.00
_cell.angle_beta   90.00
_cell.angle_gamma   90.00
#
_symmetry.space_group_name_H-M   'P 1'
#
loop_
_entity.id
_entity.type
_entity.pdbx_description
1 polymer ?
#
loop_
_entity_poly.entity_id
_entity_poly.type
_entity_poly.pdbx_seq_one_letter_code
_entity_poly.pdbx_strand_id
1 'polypeptide(L)'
;MSLLTLRAGARWTFLAALIVAPWMYGGTTATSIVVIDWLLGAALLLWVLELIVNRRLPTFPKLLLVLLTTLVVIGVWMTINARSIYDAEFGTFAAINNFAPHAPGSVDYAISVAWMIRAALLIGAVLFVVDLSQDDECLIQLWVVLAIAAGSTSLLGLLQKATGAQAIFWQTPIGSYGSNFFATYYYHANAGAFLNLVLPLTAGLAVRVFGLPASPGVRSIWLTVFLLNLAAVAANTSRMAQLIAVLILLALLAQLGPRVFRGLSRSERNTVFAGGAAILLAIYAIGQATHLDRPVRRWEQLGEQVLQDARWSASRIALNTLPSAGFFGFGPGTFRAIFPAYSKAADPPVAGQWRFLHEDYLQTAMEWGWLGSLLWAVMFFGGLANAVLCLRRQTALRRVSEFTQEWSWRRRLILPLAVIALAGVAVHALVDFPLQIVSIQLYVATYLGLCWGSARWGPVNS
;
A
#
# COMPACT_ATOMS: atom_id res chain seq x y z
N MET A 1 22.66 -23.34 -14.13
CA MET A 1 21.79 -22.15 -14.22
C MET A 1 22.71 -20.94 -14.27
N SER A 2 22.66 -20.11 -15.31
CA SER A 2 23.59 -18.98 -15.44
C SER A 2 23.26 -17.91 -14.35
N LEU A 3 24.29 -17.19 -13.89
CA LEU A 3 24.20 -16.18 -12.83
C LEU A 3 23.17 -15.07 -13.14
N LEU A 4 23.03 -14.72 -14.42
CA LEU A 4 22.03 -13.78 -14.93
C LEU A 4 20.59 -14.28 -14.72
N THR A 5 20.37 -15.61 -14.63
CA THR A 5 19.04 -16.18 -14.48
C THR A 5 18.48 -16.07 -13.07
N LEU A 6 19.32 -16.14 -12.00
CA LEU A 6 18.84 -16.02 -10.60
C LEU A 6 18.32 -14.59 -10.30
N ARG A 7 19.11 -13.56 -10.66
CA ARG A 7 18.69 -12.16 -10.45
C ARG A 7 17.44 -11.82 -11.27
N ALA A 8 17.40 -12.26 -12.53
CA ALA A 8 16.21 -12.09 -13.38
C ALA A 8 15.02 -12.87 -12.82
N GLY A 9 15.22 -14.11 -12.36
CA GLY A 9 14.20 -14.92 -11.72
C GLY A 9 13.60 -14.24 -10.48
N ALA A 10 14.43 -13.78 -9.55
CA ALA A 10 14.00 -13.04 -8.35
C ALA A 10 13.16 -11.80 -8.72
N ARG A 11 13.67 -11.01 -9.66
CA ARG A 11 13.00 -9.80 -10.16
C ARG A 11 11.62 -10.11 -10.75
N TRP A 12 11.55 -11.04 -11.72
CA TRP A 12 10.29 -11.33 -12.40
C TRP A 12 9.27 -12.01 -11.48
N THR A 13 9.71 -12.84 -10.54
CA THR A 13 8.81 -13.43 -9.53
C THR A 13 8.25 -12.35 -8.60
N PHE A 14 9.07 -11.38 -8.19
CA PHE A 14 8.59 -10.24 -7.39
C PHE A 14 7.62 -9.35 -8.18
N LEU A 15 7.94 -9.05 -9.44
CA LEU A 15 7.06 -8.28 -10.31
C LEU A 15 5.72 -9.01 -10.58
N ALA A 16 5.76 -10.34 -10.71
CA ALA A 16 4.54 -11.16 -10.79
C ALA A 16 3.71 -11.06 -9.51
N ALA A 17 4.34 -11.09 -8.32
CA ALA A 17 3.63 -10.91 -7.06
C ALA A 17 2.90 -9.56 -6.99
N LEU A 18 3.48 -8.48 -7.51
CA LEU A 18 2.85 -7.16 -7.59
C LEU A 18 1.61 -7.12 -8.50
N ILE A 19 1.57 -7.93 -9.57
CA ILE A 19 0.37 -8.06 -10.43
C ILE A 19 -0.66 -8.96 -9.76
N VAL A 20 -0.22 -10.12 -9.25
CA VAL A 20 -1.10 -11.15 -8.68
C VAL A 20 -1.80 -10.64 -7.42
N ALA A 21 -1.12 -9.88 -6.56
CA ALA A 21 -1.65 -9.44 -5.29
C ALA A 21 -2.98 -8.66 -5.40
N PRO A 22 -3.13 -7.61 -6.22
CA PRO A 22 -4.42 -6.95 -6.40
C PRO A 22 -5.43 -7.81 -7.17
N TRP A 23 -5.00 -8.68 -8.09
CA TRP A 23 -5.90 -9.52 -8.89
C TRP A 23 -6.51 -10.67 -8.10
N MET A 24 -5.81 -11.24 -7.13
CA MET A 24 -6.32 -12.29 -6.25
C MET A 24 -7.11 -11.71 -5.08
N TYR A 25 -8.31 -11.21 -5.35
CA TYR A 25 -9.24 -10.67 -4.35
C TYR A 25 -8.62 -9.61 -3.43
N GLY A 26 -7.70 -8.81 -3.97
CA GLY A 26 -6.95 -7.81 -3.21
C GLY A 26 -6.04 -8.38 -2.12
N GLY A 27 -5.74 -9.68 -2.14
CA GLY A 27 -4.98 -10.33 -1.08
C GLY A 27 -5.76 -10.46 0.23
N THR A 28 -7.09 -10.63 0.18
CA THR A 28 -7.94 -10.65 1.39
C THR A 28 -8.43 -12.06 1.77
N THR A 29 -8.40 -13.02 0.83
CA THR A 29 -8.75 -14.43 1.12
C THR A 29 -7.53 -15.21 1.60
N ALA A 30 -7.76 -16.29 2.36
CA ALA A 30 -6.68 -17.14 2.86
C ALA A 30 -5.81 -17.69 1.70
N THR A 31 -6.45 -18.19 0.64
CA THR A 31 -5.75 -18.70 -0.56
C THR A 31 -4.92 -17.62 -1.23
N SER A 32 -5.47 -16.40 -1.40
CA SER A 32 -4.74 -15.26 -2.00
C SER A 32 -3.50 -14.91 -1.21
N ILE A 33 -3.63 -14.87 0.11
CA ILE A 33 -2.54 -14.57 1.03
C ILE A 33 -1.42 -15.59 0.89
N VAL A 34 -1.76 -16.89 0.90
CA VAL A 34 -0.80 -17.99 0.76
C VAL A 34 -0.06 -17.91 -0.58
N VAL A 35 -0.77 -17.64 -1.68
CA VAL A 35 -0.14 -17.52 -3.01
C VAL A 35 0.82 -16.33 -3.06
N ILE A 36 0.43 -15.19 -2.49
CA ILE A 36 1.30 -14.00 -2.45
C ILE A 36 2.53 -14.28 -1.58
N ASP A 37 2.35 -14.90 -0.41
CA ASP A 37 3.44 -15.25 0.49
C ASP A 37 4.43 -16.22 -0.17
N TRP A 38 3.95 -17.21 -0.94
CA TRP A 38 4.80 -18.11 -1.72
C TRP A 38 5.57 -17.41 -2.85
N LEU A 39 4.91 -16.50 -3.60
CA LEU A 39 5.58 -15.71 -4.63
C LEU A 39 6.68 -14.82 -4.04
N LEU A 40 6.39 -14.17 -2.91
CA LEU A 40 7.39 -13.37 -2.20
C LEU A 40 8.53 -14.23 -1.65
N GLY A 41 8.20 -15.34 -1.02
CA GLY A 41 9.19 -16.30 -0.50
C GLY A 41 10.11 -16.82 -1.61
N ALA A 42 9.56 -17.18 -2.76
CA ALA A 42 10.34 -17.63 -3.92
C ALA A 42 11.24 -16.50 -4.47
N ALA A 43 10.71 -15.28 -4.61
CA ALA A 43 11.49 -14.13 -5.07
C ALA A 43 12.67 -13.83 -4.12
N LEU A 44 12.42 -13.81 -2.80
CA LEU A 44 13.44 -13.57 -1.79
C LEU A 44 14.48 -14.70 -1.72
N LEU A 45 14.04 -15.95 -1.84
CA LEU A 45 14.95 -17.10 -1.88
C LEU A 45 15.89 -16.99 -3.10
N LEU A 46 15.35 -16.73 -4.29
CA LEU A 46 16.16 -16.55 -5.51
C LEU A 46 17.15 -15.37 -5.37
N TRP A 47 16.72 -14.28 -4.73
CA TRP A 47 17.58 -13.15 -4.44
C TRP A 47 18.72 -13.51 -3.46
N VAL A 48 18.41 -14.18 -2.36
CA VAL A 48 19.42 -14.63 -1.38
C VAL A 48 20.41 -15.60 -2.04
N LEU A 49 19.92 -16.53 -2.84
CA LEU A 49 20.78 -17.44 -3.61
C LEU A 49 21.70 -16.67 -4.60
N GLU A 50 21.16 -15.65 -5.25
CA GLU A 50 21.97 -14.75 -6.12
C GLU A 50 23.07 -14.06 -5.32
N LEU A 51 22.75 -13.52 -4.14
CA LEU A 51 23.73 -12.86 -3.28
C LEU A 51 24.85 -13.82 -2.82
N ILE A 52 24.49 -15.05 -2.45
CA ILE A 52 25.44 -16.07 -2.00
C ILE A 52 26.36 -16.49 -3.17
N VAL A 53 25.77 -16.83 -4.31
CA VAL A 53 26.53 -17.29 -5.49
C VAL A 53 27.47 -16.23 -6.03
N ASN A 54 27.01 -14.95 -6.06
CA ASN A 54 27.82 -13.82 -6.52
C ASN A 54 28.76 -13.26 -5.45
N ARG A 55 28.72 -13.79 -4.21
CA ARG A 55 29.43 -13.24 -3.05
C ARG A 55 29.21 -11.74 -2.88
N ARG A 56 27.99 -11.27 -3.20
CA ARG A 56 27.62 -9.86 -3.17
C ARG A 56 26.90 -9.56 -1.88
N LEU A 57 27.34 -8.55 -1.16
CA LEU A 57 26.65 -8.03 0.02
C LEU A 57 25.95 -6.73 -0.35
N PRO A 58 24.62 -6.73 -0.41
CA PRO A 58 23.88 -5.51 -0.63
C PRO A 58 24.09 -4.57 0.56
N THR A 59 24.19 -3.30 0.24
CA THR A 59 24.39 -2.31 1.28
C THR A 59 23.04 -1.66 1.63
N PHE A 60 22.69 -1.64 2.92
CA PHE A 60 21.44 -1.06 3.42
C PHE A 60 21.72 0.14 4.35
N PRO A 61 20.78 1.09 4.48
CA PRO A 61 20.85 2.10 5.53
C PRO A 61 20.92 1.43 6.92
N LYS A 62 21.90 1.78 7.74
CA LYS A 62 22.10 1.15 9.07
C LYS A 62 20.84 1.27 9.94
N LEU A 63 20.20 2.44 9.94
CA LEU A 63 18.98 2.67 10.70
C LEU A 63 17.87 1.70 10.28
N LEU A 64 17.67 1.48 8.97
CA LEU A 64 16.68 0.54 8.46
C LEU A 64 16.96 -0.88 8.99
N LEU A 65 18.21 -1.35 8.92
CA LEU A 65 18.57 -2.69 9.42
C LEU A 65 18.27 -2.82 10.91
N VAL A 66 18.65 -1.84 11.71
CA VAL A 66 18.38 -1.86 13.16
C VAL A 66 16.88 -1.94 13.43
N LEU A 67 16.08 -1.09 12.77
CA LEU A 67 14.62 -1.08 12.92
C LEU A 67 13.99 -2.42 12.56
N LEU A 68 14.33 -2.95 11.38
CA LEU A 68 13.77 -4.21 10.89
C LEU A 68 14.18 -5.40 11.75
N THR A 69 15.46 -5.47 12.17
CA THR A 69 15.93 -6.52 13.06
C THR A 69 15.23 -6.45 14.42
N THR A 70 15.08 -5.26 14.99
CA THR A 70 14.39 -5.09 16.27
C THR A 70 12.92 -5.49 16.19
N LEU A 71 12.20 -5.09 15.11
CA LEU A 71 10.82 -5.50 14.88
C LEU A 71 10.68 -7.02 14.77
N VAL A 72 11.57 -7.68 14.01
CA VAL A 72 11.55 -9.13 13.88
C VAL A 72 11.85 -9.80 15.22
N VAL A 73 12.85 -9.36 15.95
CA VAL A 73 13.21 -9.92 17.26
C VAL A 73 12.06 -9.82 18.25
N ILE A 74 11.43 -8.64 18.37
CA ILE A 74 10.29 -8.44 19.29
C ILE A 74 9.11 -9.31 18.83
N GLY A 75 8.75 -9.30 17.55
CA GLY A 75 7.61 -10.07 17.05
C GLY A 75 7.80 -11.58 17.19
N VAL A 76 9.01 -12.09 16.88
CA VAL A 76 9.35 -13.50 17.09
C VAL A 76 9.33 -13.84 18.57
N TRP A 77 9.90 -13.01 19.44
CA TRP A 77 9.83 -13.21 20.89
C TRP A 77 8.39 -13.29 21.38
N MET A 78 7.54 -12.33 21.01
CA MET A 78 6.13 -12.31 21.38
C MET A 78 5.41 -13.60 20.91
N THR A 79 5.77 -14.08 19.72
CA THR A 79 5.17 -15.27 19.12
C THR A 79 5.59 -16.55 19.86
N ILE A 80 6.87 -16.78 20.09
CA ILE A 80 7.36 -18.00 20.77
C ILE A 80 6.99 -18.03 22.25
N ASN A 81 6.78 -16.87 22.87
CA ASN A 81 6.32 -16.74 24.25
C ASN A 81 4.80 -16.53 24.34
N ALA A 82 4.03 -16.99 23.35
CA ALA A 82 2.58 -16.88 23.35
C ALA A 82 1.96 -17.64 24.55
N ARG A 83 0.83 -17.12 25.04
CA ARG A 83 0.16 -17.62 26.27
C ARG A 83 -0.98 -18.58 25.98
N SER A 84 -1.52 -18.53 24.76
CA SER A 84 -2.63 -19.40 24.36
C SER A 84 -2.64 -19.64 22.86
N ILE A 85 -3.49 -20.57 22.45
CA ILE A 85 -3.82 -20.87 21.07
C ILE A 85 -5.34 -20.95 20.95
N TYR A 86 -5.90 -20.36 19.90
CA TYR A 86 -7.33 -20.46 19.63
C TYR A 86 -7.68 -21.86 19.16
N ASP A 87 -8.57 -22.50 19.90
CA ASP A 87 -9.15 -23.78 19.57
C ASP A 87 -10.47 -23.54 18.84
N ALA A 88 -10.49 -23.87 17.55
CA ALA A 88 -11.65 -23.65 16.70
C ALA A 88 -12.81 -24.63 16.99
N GLU A 89 -12.51 -25.80 17.53
CA GLU A 89 -13.50 -26.82 17.86
C GLU A 89 -14.34 -26.40 19.08
N PHE A 90 -13.68 -25.87 20.11
CA PHE A 90 -14.34 -25.41 21.32
C PHE A 90 -14.68 -23.90 21.29
N GLY A 91 -14.21 -23.15 20.28
CA GLY A 91 -14.41 -21.71 20.17
C GLY A 91 -13.78 -20.90 21.32
N THR A 92 -12.76 -21.44 21.97
CA THR A 92 -12.09 -20.89 23.15
C THR A 92 -10.60 -20.78 22.95
N PHE A 93 -9.93 -20.07 23.87
CA PHE A 93 -8.47 -20.02 23.93
C PHE A 93 -7.95 -21.07 24.91
N ALA A 94 -7.23 -22.08 24.40
CA ALA A 94 -6.52 -23.04 25.22
C ALA A 94 -5.21 -22.44 25.70
N ALA A 95 -4.94 -22.48 27.00
CA ALA A 95 -3.66 -22.06 27.55
C ALA A 95 -2.54 -22.98 27.10
N ILE A 96 -1.39 -22.42 26.74
CA ILE A 96 -0.18 -23.17 26.42
C ILE A 96 0.93 -22.80 27.41
N ASN A 97 1.86 -23.73 27.62
CA ASN A 97 3.03 -23.47 28.44
C ASN A 97 3.95 -22.50 27.69
N ASN A 98 3.95 -21.25 28.11
CA ASN A 98 4.84 -20.25 27.56
C ASN A 98 6.26 -20.37 28.12
N PHE A 99 7.24 -19.95 27.33
CA PHE A 99 8.65 -20.09 27.64
C PHE A 99 9.08 -19.27 28.89
N ALA A 100 8.52 -18.05 29.03
CA ALA A 100 8.81 -17.14 30.13
C ALA A 100 7.51 -16.50 30.65
N PRO A 101 6.88 -17.04 31.71
CA PRO A 101 5.55 -16.61 32.18
C PRO A 101 5.43 -15.13 32.55
N HIS A 102 6.52 -14.52 33.04
CA HIS A 102 6.54 -13.11 33.47
C HIS A 102 6.97 -12.15 32.35
N ALA A 103 7.44 -12.68 31.21
CA ALA A 103 7.85 -11.88 30.06
C ALA A 103 6.66 -11.60 29.12
N PRO A 104 6.74 -10.56 28.28
CA PRO A 104 5.74 -10.29 27.24
C PRO A 104 5.56 -11.49 26.31
N GLY A 105 4.31 -11.78 25.94
CA GLY A 105 3.98 -12.86 25.01
C GLY A 105 2.65 -12.59 24.32
N SER A 106 2.48 -13.11 23.11
CA SER A 106 1.24 -12.97 22.36
C SER A 106 0.07 -13.68 23.03
N VAL A 107 -1.13 -13.15 22.82
CA VAL A 107 -2.38 -13.79 23.24
C VAL A 107 -2.67 -15.04 22.41
N ASP A 108 -2.29 -15.08 21.13
CA ASP A 108 -2.52 -16.23 20.25
C ASP A 108 -1.28 -16.60 19.44
N TYR A 109 -0.83 -17.86 19.59
CA TYR A 109 0.32 -18.39 18.90
C TYR A 109 0.11 -18.48 17.38
N ALA A 110 -0.98 -19.10 16.95
CA ALA A 110 -1.21 -19.41 15.54
C ALA A 110 -1.40 -18.14 14.70
N ILE A 111 -2.15 -17.17 15.21
CA ILE A 111 -2.35 -15.86 14.58
C ILE A 111 -1.01 -15.13 14.45
N SER A 112 -0.23 -15.10 15.52
CA SER A 112 1.06 -14.40 15.53
C SER A 112 2.09 -15.06 14.62
N VAL A 113 2.15 -16.38 14.53
CA VAL A 113 3.00 -17.09 13.56
C VAL A 113 2.65 -16.68 12.13
N ALA A 114 1.37 -16.77 11.76
CA ALA A 114 0.93 -16.42 10.41
C ALA A 114 1.24 -14.95 10.06
N TRP A 115 1.04 -14.05 11.04
CA TRP A 115 1.33 -12.62 10.85
C TRP A 115 2.84 -12.36 10.74
N MET A 116 3.67 -13.02 11.58
CA MET A 116 5.12 -12.85 11.55
C MET A 116 5.78 -13.41 10.28
N ILE A 117 5.28 -14.51 9.73
CA ILE A 117 5.73 -15.02 8.42
C ILE A 117 5.51 -13.94 7.36
N ARG A 118 4.32 -13.37 7.29
CA ARG A 118 4.01 -12.29 6.35
C ARG A 118 4.86 -11.05 6.59
N ALA A 119 5.00 -10.61 7.84
CA ALA A 119 5.83 -9.46 8.19
C ALA A 119 7.28 -9.67 7.74
N ALA A 120 7.84 -10.86 7.95
CA ALA A 120 9.19 -11.21 7.51
C ALA A 120 9.34 -11.14 5.97
N LEU A 121 8.34 -11.63 5.22
CA LEU A 121 8.33 -11.55 3.76
C LEU A 121 8.22 -10.10 3.26
N LEU A 122 7.38 -9.27 3.88
CA LEU A 122 7.25 -7.85 3.54
C LEU A 122 8.50 -7.05 3.91
N ILE A 123 9.13 -7.35 5.04
CA ILE A 123 10.44 -6.80 5.42
C ILE A 123 11.50 -7.20 4.38
N GLY A 124 11.52 -8.46 3.98
CA GLY A 124 12.37 -8.94 2.90
C GLY A 124 12.11 -8.19 1.59
N ALA A 125 10.84 -7.92 1.26
CA ALA A 125 10.46 -7.13 0.09
C ALA A 125 10.99 -5.69 0.16
N VAL A 126 10.94 -5.03 1.33
CA VAL A 126 11.56 -3.70 1.52
C VAL A 126 13.06 -3.76 1.19
N LEU A 127 13.79 -4.72 1.76
CA LEU A 127 15.22 -4.90 1.53
C LEU A 127 15.53 -5.23 0.07
N PHE A 128 14.76 -6.13 -0.53
CA PHE A 128 14.89 -6.48 -1.94
C PHE A 128 14.73 -5.26 -2.85
N VAL A 129 13.71 -4.42 -2.60
CA VAL A 129 13.48 -3.21 -3.40
C VAL A 129 14.56 -2.15 -3.14
N VAL A 130 15.11 -2.03 -1.93
CA VAL A 130 16.30 -1.18 -1.67
C VAL A 130 17.44 -1.56 -2.60
N ASP A 131 17.73 -2.87 -2.75
CA ASP A 131 18.77 -3.39 -3.64
C ASP A 131 18.38 -3.24 -5.13
N LEU A 132 17.16 -3.63 -5.50
CA LEU A 132 16.65 -3.57 -6.87
C LEU A 132 16.63 -2.14 -7.44
N SER A 133 16.32 -1.15 -6.60
CA SER A 133 16.18 0.25 -7.00
C SER A 133 17.50 0.93 -7.38
N GLN A 134 18.64 0.25 -7.18
CA GLN A 134 19.94 0.76 -7.63
C GLN A 134 20.14 0.59 -9.14
N ASP A 135 19.36 -0.28 -9.77
CA ASP A 135 19.40 -0.57 -11.20
C ASP A 135 18.25 0.17 -11.93
N ASP A 136 18.59 0.95 -12.97
CA ASP A 136 17.63 1.77 -13.71
C ASP A 136 16.62 0.95 -14.50
N GLU A 137 17.06 -0.14 -15.12
CA GLU A 137 16.19 -1.01 -15.90
C GLU A 137 15.16 -1.67 -14.97
N CYS A 138 15.62 -2.19 -13.83
CA CYS A 138 14.76 -2.78 -12.82
C CYS A 138 13.72 -1.78 -12.30
N LEU A 139 14.14 -0.53 -12.09
CA LEU A 139 13.26 0.52 -11.60
C LEU A 139 12.18 0.90 -12.63
N ILE A 140 12.53 0.95 -13.93
CA ILE A 140 11.56 1.18 -15.01
C ILE A 140 10.57 0.02 -15.09
N GLN A 141 11.05 -1.22 -15.05
CA GLN A 141 10.19 -2.40 -15.10
C GLN A 141 9.23 -2.45 -13.91
N LEU A 142 9.72 -2.14 -12.71
CA LEU A 142 8.89 -2.02 -11.51
C LEU A 142 7.77 -0.99 -11.73
N TRP A 143 8.11 0.20 -12.23
CA TRP A 143 7.14 1.26 -12.47
C TRP A 143 6.08 0.87 -13.50
N VAL A 144 6.52 0.25 -14.62
CA VAL A 144 5.61 -0.25 -15.66
C VAL A 144 4.67 -1.31 -15.11
N VAL A 145 5.16 -2.26 -14.31
CA VAL A 145 4.35 -3.33 -13.70
C VAL A 145 3.31 -2.76 -12.74
N LEU A 146 3.69 -1.80 -11.89
CA LEU A 146 2.75 -1.10 -11.00
C LEU A 146 1.64 -0.39 -11.79
N ALA A 147 1.98 0.24 -12.92
CA ALA A 147 1.00 0.91 -13.77
C ALA A 147 0.09 -0.09 -14.54
N ILE A 148 0.62 -1.24 -14.97
CA ILE A 148 -0.17 -2.32 -15.59
C ILE A 148 -1.18 -2.88 -14.58
N ALA A 149 -0.73 -3.18 -13.36
CA ALA A 149 -1.61 -3.67 -12.29
C ALA A 149 -2.71 -2.64 -11.99
N ALA A 150 -2.36 -1.35 -11.90
CA ALA A 150 -3.30 -0.25 -11.71
C ALA A 150 -4.34 -0.18 -12.84
N GLY A 151 -3.89 -0.13 -14.10
CA GLY A 151 -4.75 0.01 -15.26
C GLY A 151 -5.69 -1.19 -15.45
N SER A 152 -5.17 -2.40 -15.29
CA SER A 152 -5.96 -3.62 -15.46
C SER A 152 -7.04 -3.79 -14.38
N THR A 153 -6.72 -3.51 -13.10
CA THR A 153 -7.72 -3.55 -12.01
C THR A 153 -8.72 -2.40 -12.13
N SER A 154 -8.29 -1.22 -12.56
CA SER A 154 -9.18 -0.08 -12.83
C SER A 154 -10.17 -0.41 -13.93
N LEU A 155 -9.69 -0.97 -15.04
CA LEU A 155 -10.54 -1.39 -16.16
C LEU A 155 -11.58 -2.42 -15.73
N LEU A 156 -11.16 -3.45 -14.98
CA LEU A 156 -12.08 -4.46 -14.45
C LEU A 156 -13.17 -3.82 -13.58
N GLY A 157 -12.78 -2.95 -12.65
CA GLY A 157 -13.74 -2.28 -11.76
C GLY A 157 -14.75 -1.41 -12.51
N LEU A 158 -14.30 -0.69 -13.53
CA LEU A 158 -15.18 0.12 -14.40
C LEU A 158 -16.10 -0.75 -15.23
N LEU A 159 -15.63 -1.86 -15.81
CA LEU A 159 -16.46 -2.81 -16.55
C LEU A 159 -17.52 -3.44 -15.65
N GLN A 160 -17.17 -3.86 -14.45
CA GLN A 160 -18.12 -4.40 -13.48
C GLN A 160 -19.20 -3.36 -13.10
N LYS A 161 -18.83 -2.09 -12.93
CA LYS A 161 -19.80 -1.02 -12.68
C LYS A 161 -20.69 -0.76 -13.88
N ALA A 162 -20.13 -0.67 -15.07
CA ALA A 162 -20.89 -0.41 -16.31
C ALA A 162 -21.89 -1.53 -16.63
N THR A 163 -21.56 -2.78 -16.29
CA THR A 163 -22.44 -3.94 -16.51
C THR A 163 -23.38 -4.24 -15.33
N GLY A 164 -23.35 -3.44 -14.27
CA GLY A 164 -24.16 -3.68 -13.08
C GLY A 164 -23.84 -4.98 -12.35
N ALA A 165 -22.58 -5.43 -12.39
CA ALA A 165 -22.16 -6.67 -11.79
C ALA A 165 -22.52 -6.72 -10.29
N GLN A 166 -23.07 -7.86 -9.86
CA GLN A 166 -23.41 -8.14 -8.46
C GLN A 166 -22.39 -9.07 -7.77
N ALA A 167 -21.37 -9.50 -8.49
CA ALA A 167 -20.35 -10.42 -8.03
C ALA A 167 -18.98 -10.05 -8.60
N ILE A 168 -17.91 -10.31 -7.84
CA ILE A 168 -16.54 -10.15 -8.33
C ILE A 168 -16.32 -11.13 -9.49
N PHE A 169 -15.73 -10.65 -10.58
CA PHE A 169 -15.60 -11.39 -11.84
C PHE A 169 -16.95 -11.91 -12.41
N TRP A 170 -18.07 -11.29 -12.04
CA TRP A 170 -19.46 -11.70 -12.39
C TRP A 170 -19.86 -13.07 -11.84
N GLN A 171 -19.02 -13.76 -11.08
CA GLN A 171 -19.23 -15.14 -10.62
C GLN A 171 -19.04 -15.32 -9.13
N THR A 172 -18.05 -14.63 -8.52
CA THR A 172 -17.71 -14.84 -7.11
C THR A 172 -18.65 -14.08 -6.19
N PRO A 173 -19.46 -14.77 -5.38
CA PRO A 173 -20.38 -14.14 -4.44
C PRO A 173 -19.66 -13.23 -3.45
N ILE A 174 -20.30 -12.12 -3.09
CA ILE A 174 -19.75 -11.09 -2.22
C ILE A 174 -20.11 -11.37 -0.75
N GLY A 175 -21.00 -12.30 -0.49
CA GLY A 175 -21.50 -12.63 0.85
C GLY A 175 -22.15 -11.43 1.53
N SER A 176 -21.85 -11.22 2.79
CA SER A 176 -22.39 -10.12 3.61
C SER A 176 -21.88 -8.72 3.24
N TYR A 177 -20.90 -8.59 2.36
CA TYR A 177 -20.37 -7.29 1.91
C TYR A 177 -21.33 -6.56 0.94
N GLY A 178 -22.36 -7.25 0.44
CA GLY A 178 -23.35 -6.68 -0.45
C GLY A 178 -22.74 -6.10 -1.74
N SER A 179 -23.34 -5.03 -2.26
CA SER A 179 -22.87 -4.37 -3.49
C SER A 179 -21.69 -3.40 -3.31
N ASN A 180 -20.97 -3.49 -2.21
CA ASN A 180 -19.90 -2.56 -1.84
C ASN A 180 -18.51 -3.00 -2.33
N PHE A 181 -18.41 -3.93 -3.26
CA PHE A 181 -17.13 -4.32 -3.86
C PHE A 181 -16.72 -3.37 -5.00
N PHE A 182 -15.42 -3.37 -5.32
CA PHE A 182 -14.90 -2.70 -6.52
C PHE A 182 -13.72 -3.50 -7.07
N ALA A 183 -13.75 -3.76 -8.37
CA ALA A 183 -12.80 -4.63 -9.05
C ALA A 183 -12.71 -6.00 -8.36
N THR A 184 -11.53 -6.37 -7.90
CA THR A 184 -11.24 -7.62 -7.22
C THR A 184 -11.40 -7.54 -5.69
N TYR A 185 -11.66 -6.35 -5.13
CA TYR A 185 -11.73 -6.15 -3.69
C TYR A 185 -13.15 -6.29 -3.17
N TYR A 186 -13.35 -7.15 -2.19
CA TYR A 186 -14.64 -7.30 -1.51
C TYR A 186 -15.11 -6.01 -0.83
N TYR A 187 -14.19 -5.18 -0.40
CA TYR A 187 -14.48 -3.93 0.29
C TYR A 187 -13.97 -2.73 -0.52
N HIS A 188 -14.91 -1.85 -0.90
CA HIS A 188 -14.62 -0.70 -1.77
C HIS A 188 -13.56 0.26 -1.22
N ALA A 189 -13.44 0.41 0.12
CA ALA A 189 -12.44 1.30 0.67
C ALA A 189 -11.02 0.77 0.47
N ASN A 190 -10.81 -0.56 0.54
CA ASN A 190 -9.53 -1.18 0.23
C ASN A 190 -9.17 -1.00 -1.25
N ALA A 191 -10.16 -1.16 -2.15
CA ALA A 191 -9.96 -0.83 -3.57
C ALA A 191 -9.57 0.63 -3.76
N GLY A 192 -10.27 1.54 -3.08
CA GLY A 192 -9.95 2.97 -3.13
C GLY A 192 -8.56 3.31 -2.60
N ALA A 193 -8.12 2.66 -1.52
CA ALA A 193 -6.77 2.80 -0.99
C ALA A 193 -5.72 2.31 -1.99
N PHE A 194 -5.94 1.15 -2.63
CA PHE A 194 -5.06 0.64 -3.69
C PHE A 194 -4.99 1.59 -4.88
N LEU A 195 -6.14 2.06 -5.38
CA LEU A 195 -6.20 2.99 -6.51
C LEU A 195 -5.46 4.30 -6.22
N ASN A 196 -5.60 4.84 -5.02
CA ASN A 196 -4.87 6.02 -4.57
C ASN A 196 -3.36 5.78 -4.43
N LEU A 197 -2.96 4.59 -4.02
CA LEU A 197 -1.56 4.23 -3.88
C LEU A 197 -0.84 4.15 -5.24
N VAL A 198 -1.54 3.76 -6.31
CA VAL A 198 -0.97 3.67 -7.66
C VAL A 198 -1.22 4.91 -8.52
N LEU A 199 -2.14 5.79 -8.15
CA LEU A 199 -2.50 7.01 -8.90
C LEU A 199 -1.30 7.93 -9.17
N PRO A 200 -0.41 8.25 -8.21
CA PRO A 200 0.76 9.06 -8.48
C PRO A 200 1.70 8.44 -9.52
N LEU A 201 1.88 7.12 -9.46
CA LEU A 201 2.80 6.40 -10.34
C LEU A 201 2.30 6.38 -11.79
N THR A 202 0.99 6.17 -11.99
CA THR A 202 0.36 6.20 -13.33
C THR A 202 0.45 7.59 -13.93
N ALA A 203 0.15 8.65 -13.17
CA ALA A 203 0.32 10.04 -13.59
C ALA A 203 1.77 10.37 -13.98
N GLY A 204 2.72 9.96 -13.13
CA GLY A 204 4.14 10.20 -13.39
C GLY A 204 4.65 9.47 -14.62
N LEU A 205 4.19 8.24 -14.88
CA LEU A 205 4.57 7.49 -16.07
C LEU A 205 4.02 8.14 -17.34
N ALA A 206 2.76 8.58 -17.32
CA ALA A 206 2.17 9.36 -18.41
C ALA A 206 3.01 10.60 -18.71
N VAL A 207 3.32 11.44 -17.70
CA VAL A 207 4.15 12.64 -17.87
C VAL A 207 5.55 12.31 -18.38
N ARG A 208 6.17 11.24 -17.89
CA ARG A 208 7.50 10.82 -18.33
C ARG A 208 7.55 10.52 -19.83
N VAL A 209 6.57 9.72 -20.32
CA VAL A 209 6.53 9.28 -21.72
C VAL A 209 6.29 10.45 -22.68
N PHE A 210 5.58 11.51 -22.24
CA PHE A 210 5.45 12.74 -23.03
C PHE A 210 6.78 13.50 -23.18
N GLY A 211 7.67 13.39 -22.20
CA GLY A 211 9.01 13.99 -22.24
C GLY A 211 10.08 13.16 -23.00
N LEU A 212 9.73 11.99 -23.52
CA LEU A 212 10.63 11.08 -24.23
C LEU A 212 10.28 11.01 -25.73
N PRO A 213 11.23 10.63 -26.61
CA PRO A 213 10.96 10.33 -28.01
C PRO A 213 10.19 9.01 -28.13
N ALA A 214 8.93 9.01 -27.71
CA ALA A 214 8.04 7.85 -27.77
C ALA A 214 7.00 8.02 -28.89
N SER A 215 6.55 6.90 -29.46
CA SER A 215 5.48 6.91 -30.45
C SER A 215 4.17 7.45 -29.86
N PRO A 216 3.28 8.04 -30.68
CA PRO A 216 1.97 8.49 -30.22
C PRO A 216 1.16 7.37 -29.54
N GLY A 217 1.26 6.12 -30.03
CA GLY A 217 0.58 4.98 -29.44
C GLY A 217 1.03 4.70 -28.01
N VAL A 218 2.34 4.72 -27.73
CA VAL A 218 2.88 4.53 -26.38
C VAL A 218 2.41 5.65 -25.44
N ARG A 219 2.39 6.89 -25.90
CA ARG A 219 1.88 8.03 -25.12
C ARG A 219 0.40 7.85 -24.78
N SER A 220 -0.39 7.43 -25.76
CA SER A 220 -1.82 7.19 -25.57
C SER A 220 -2.08 6.06 -24.56
N ILE A 221 -1.33 4.95 -24.60
CA ILE A 221 -1.47 3.85 -23.64
C ILE A 221 -1.31 4.33 -22.21
N TRP A 222 -0.21 5.04 -21.89
CA TRP A 222 0.04 5.45 -20.50
C TRP A 222 -0.89 6.57 -20.02
N LEU A 223 -1.32 7.45 -20.92
CA LEU A 223 -2.37 8.40 -20.61
C LEU A 223 -3.70 7.68 -20.31
N THR A 224 -4.07 6.68 -21.11
CA THR A 224 -5.27 5.88 -20.88
C THR A 224 -5.20 5.15 -19.54
N VAL A 225 -4.07 4.55 -19.19
CA VAL A 225 -3.88 3.89 -17.87
C VAL A 225 -4.11 4.87 -16.72
N PHE A 226 -3.56 6.08 -16.81
CA PHE A 226 -3.81 7.12 -15.81
C PHE A 226 -5.28 7.54 -15.74
N LEU A 227 -5.94 7.75 -16.89
CA LEU A 227 -7.34 8.13 -16.95
C LEU A 227 -8.28 7.03 -16.45
N LEU A 228 -7.98 5.75 -16.75
CA LEU A 228 -8.72 4.61 -16.21
C LEU A 228 -8.62 4.57 -14.68
N ASN A 229 -7.41 4.79 -14.13
CA ASN A 229 -7.25 4.82 -12.68
C ASN A 229 -8.01 5.99 -12.05
N LEU A 230 -7.94 7.18 -12.63
CA LEU A 230 -8.68 8.34 -12.16
C LEU A 230 -10.21 8.10 -12.21
N ALA A 231 -10.72 7.56 -13.31
CA ALA A 231 -12.12 7.19 -13.46
C ALA A 231 -12.55 6.10 -12.45
N ALA A 232 -11.68 5.13 -12.19
CA ALA A 232 -11.93 4.08 -11.20
C ALA A 232 -12.04 4.64 -9.78
N VAL A 233 -11.19 5.59 -9.40
CA VAL A 233 -11.31 6.30 -8.11
C VAL A 233 -12.62 7.08 -8.02
N ALA A 234 -13.01 7.79 -9.08
CA ALA A 234 -14.27 8.53 -9.13
C ALA A 234 -15.50 7.60 -9.03
N ALA A 235 -15.45 6.44 -9.71
CA ALA A 235 -16.51 5.43 -9.69
C ALA A 235 -16.55 4.61 -8.39
N ASN A 236 -15.50 4.65 -7.59
CA ASN A 236 -15.43 3.98 -6.29
C ASN A 236 -16.35 4.69 -5.29
N THR A 237 -17.07 3.91 -4.47
CA THR A 237 -18.04 4.45 -3.51
C THR A 237 -17.44 4.87 -2.17
N SER A 238 -16.11 4.79 -1.98
CA SER A 238 -15.43 5.23 -0.76
C SER A 238 -15.20 6.75 -0.78
N ARG A 239 -15.94 7.47 0.07
CA ARG A 239 -15.81 8.93 0.24
C ARG A 239 -14.40 9.34 0.63
N MET A 240 -13.78 8.61 1.56
CA MET A 240 -12.42 8.90 2.00
C MET A 240 -11.41 8.69 0.88
N ALA A 241 -11.55 7.62 0.07
CA ALA A 241 -10.68 7.42 -1.08
C ALA A 241 -10.79 8.56 -2.10
N GLN A 242 -11.98 9.09 -2.34
CA GLN A 242 -12.20 10.24 -3.22
C GLN A 242 -11.57 11.53 -2.67
N LEU A 243 -11.70 11.81 -1.36
CA LEU A 243 -11.04 12.96 -0.73
C LEU A 243 -9.52 12.87 -0.81
N ILE A 244 -8.96 11.69 -0.51
CA ILE A 244 -7.51 11.47 -0.61
C ILE A 244 -7.04 11.61 -2.06
N ALA A 245 -7.83 11.13 -3.05
CA ALA A 245 -7.50 11.33 -4.46
C ALA A 245 -7.41 12.82 -4.82
N VAL A 246 -8.31 13.65 -4.32
CA VAL A 246 -8.24 15.11 -4.52
C VAL A 246 -6.94 15.68 -3.94
N LEU A 247 -6.57 15.30 -2.71
CA LEU A 247 -5.31 15.72 -2.10
C LEU A 247 -4.10 15.24 -2.91
N ILE A 248 -4.11 14.01 -3.39
CA ILE A 248 -3.07 13.45 -4.27
C ILE A 248 -3.00 14.25 -5.58
N LEU A 249 -4.13 14.56 -6.22
CA LEU A 249 -4.15 15.33 -7.46
C LEU A 249 -3.61 16.75 -7.26
N LEU A 250 -3.93 17.41 -6.16
CA LEU A 250 -3.35 18.71 -5.80
C LEU A 250 -1.84 18.62 -5.60
N ALA A 251 -1.36 17.59 -4.89
CA ALA A 251 0.07 17.35 -4.72
C ALA A 251 0.78 17.03 -6.06
N LEU A 252 0.13 16.27 -6.94
CA LEU A 252 0.63 15.98 -8.28
C LEU A 252 0.68 17.23 -9.15
N LEU A 253 -0.35 18.08 -9.09
CA LEU A 253 -0.38 19.35 -9.80
C LEU A 253 0.78 20.26 -9.34
N ALA A 254 1.02 20.36 -8.04
CA ALA A 254 2.14 21.10 -7.49
C ALA A 254 3.50 20.54 -7.93
N GLN A 255 3.64 19.19 -7.97
CA GLN A 255 4.89 18.51 -8.28
C GLN A 255 5.18 18.42 -9.79
N LEU A 256 4.19 18.06 -10.60
CA LEU A 256 4.32 17.82 -12.04
C LEU A 256 3.92 19.02 -12.88
N GLY A 257 2.98 19.85 -12.42
CA GLY A 257 2.47 21.01 -13.14
C GLY A 257 3.56 21.93 -13.68
N PRO A 258 4.54 22.38 -12.86
CA PRO A 258 5.62 23.24 -13.36
C PRO A 258 6.44 22.58 -14.49
N ARG A 259 6.53 21.26 -14.53
CA ARG A 259 7.25 20.54 -15.60
C ARG A 259 6.43 20.48 -16.88
N VAL A 260 5.12 20.24 -16.75
CA VAL A 260 4.21 20.17 -17.91
C VAL A 260 4.00 21.55 -18.50
N PHE A 261 3.83 22.59 -17.69
CA PHE A 261 3.42 23.91 -18.16
C PHE A 261 4.57 24.83 -18.59
N ARG A 262 5.83 24.60 -18.15
CA ARG A 262 6.97 25.47 -18.49
C ARG A 262 7.34 25.50 -19.98
N GLY A 263 7.09 24.41 -20.70
CA GLY A 263 7.40 24.27 -22.13
C GLY A 263 6.22 24.61 -23.06
N LEU A 264 5.03 24.86 -22.51
CA LEU A 264 3.83 25.07 -23.31
C LEU A 264 3.58 26.55 -23.61
N SER A 265 3.29 26.84 -24.87
CA SER A 265 2.72 28.14 -25.29
C SER A 265 1.35 28.38 -24.63
N ARG A 266 0.86 29.63 -24.69
CA ARG A 266 -0.47 29.95 -24.14
C ARG A 266 -1.60 29.14 -24.79
N SER A 267 -1.50 28.92 -26.11
CA SER A 267 -2.49 28.11 -26.86
C SER A 267 -2.48 26.66 -26.38
N GLU A 268 -1.29 26.04 -26.27
CA GLU A 268 -1.15 24.66 -25.81
C GLU A 268 -1.63 24.47 -24.37
N ARG A 269 -1.39 25.44 -23.48
CA ARG A 269 -1.94 25.43 -22.12
C ARG A 269 -3.45 25.43 -22.12
N ASN A 270 -4.07 26.29 -22.95
CA ASN A 270 -5.52 26.33 -23.09
C ASN A 270 -6.06 25.00 -23.63
N THR A 271 -5.38 24.35 -24.58
CA THR A 271 -5.74 23.03 -25.08
C THR A 271 -5.65 21.95 -24.00
N VAL A 272 -4.62 21.98 -23.16
CA VAL A 272 -4.48 21.05 -22.02
C VAL A 272 -5.61 21.27 -21.01
N PHE A 273 -5.95 22.52 -20.67
CA PHE A 273 -7.07 22.82 -19.78
C PHE A 273 -8.42 22.42 -20.38
N ALA A 274 -8.66 22.74 -21.66
CA ALA A 274 -9.88 22.34 -22.35
C ALA A 274 -10.02 20.82 -22.47
N GLY A 275 -8.92 20.11 -22.78
CA GLY A 275 -8.87 18.66 -22.79
C GLY A 275 -9.15 18.06 -21.41
N GLY A 276 -8.53 18.59 -20.37
CA GLY A 276 -8.81 18.20 -18.98
C GLY A 276 -10.27 18.40 -18.59
N ALA A 277 -10.83 19.56 -18.91
CA ALA A 277 -12.24 19.85 -18.66
C ALA A 277 -13.18 18.91 -19.47
N ALA A 278 -12.86 18.65 -20.72
CA ALA A 278 -13.63 17.70 -21.55
C ALA A 278 -13.58 16.26 -20.98
N ILE A 279 -12.44 15.82 -20.47
CA ILE A 279 -12.29 14.52 -19.80
C ILE A 279 -13.13 14.48 -18.51
N LEU A 280 -13.09 15.52 -17.69
CA LEU A 280 -13.92 15.58 -16.47
C LEU A 280 -15.40 15.57 -16.80
N LEU A 281 -15.82 16.31 -17.84
CA LEU A 281 -17.19 16.31 -18.33
C LEU A 281 -17.58 14.92 -18.88
N ALA A 282 -16.71 14.24 -19.61
CA ALA A 282 -16.95 12.89 -20.10
C ALA A 282 -17.08 11.89 -18.95
N ILE A 283 -16.21 11.96 -17.94
CA ILE A 283 -16.30 11.13 -16.72
C ILE A 283 -17.64 11.40 -16.01
N TYR A 284 -18.03 12.66 -15.88
CA TYR A 284 -19.32 13.06 -15.28
C TYR A 284 -20.50 12.53 -16.10
N ALA A 285 -20.50 12.71 -17.43
CA ALA A 285 -21.57 12.25 -18.31
C ALA A 285 -21.70 10.71 -18.32
N ILE A 286 -20.57 9.99 -18.39
CA ILE A 286 -20.52 8.54 -18.25
C ILE A 286 -21.05 8.15 -16.86
N GLY A 287 -20.68 8.91 -15.83
CA GLY A 287 -21.17 8.73 -14.48
C GLY A 287 -22.68 8.80 -14.37
N GLN A 288 -23.30 9.78 -15.00
CA GLN A 288 -24.76 9.92 -15.04
C GLN A 288 -25.42 8.78 -15.83
N ALA A 289 -24.83 8.38 -16.97
CA ALA A 289 -25.36 7.32 -17.81
C ALA A 289 -25.24 5.91 -17.22
N THR A 290 -24.28 5.68 -16.32
CA THR A 290 -23.97 4.34 -15.75
C THR A 290 -24.44 4.16 -14.31
N HIS A 291 -25.44 4.90 -13.86
CA HIS A 291 -25.96 4.84 -12.48
C HIS A 291 -24.89 5.05 -11.40
N LEU A 292 -23.92 5.93 -11.65
CA LEU A 292 -22.97 6.42 -10.63
C LEU A 292 -23.66 7.35 -9.61
N ASP A 293 -24.97 7.35 -9.53
CA ASP A 293 -25.76 7.97 -8.47
C ASP A 293 -25.40 7.44 -7.07
N ARG A 294 -24.92 6.19 -6.95
CA ARG A 294 -24.50 5.62 -5.65
C ARG A 294 -23.38 6.40 -4.95
N PRO A 295 -22.26 6.77 -5.61
CA PRO A 295 -21.27 7.66 -4.98
C PRO A 295 -21.87 8.99 -4.54
N VAL A 296 -22.74 9.62 -5.36
CA VAL A 296 -23.40 10.90 -5.05
C VAL A 296 -24.32 10.77 -3.84
N ARG A 297 -25.22 9.78 -3.84
CA ARG A 297 -26.13 9.50 -2.70
C ARG A 297 -25.38 9.25 -1.39
N ARG A 298 -24.20 8.63 -1.46
CA ARG A 298 -23.37 8.44 -0.27
C ARG A 298 -22.84 9.74 0.29
N TRP A 299 -22.58 10.75 -0.53
CA TRP A 299 -22.20 12.07 -0.08
C TRP A 299 -23.39 12.81 0.57
N GLU A 300 -24.59 12.68 0.00
CA GLU A 300 -25.81 13.26 0.55
C GLU A 300 -26.13 12.72 1.96
N GLN A 301 -25.87 11.45 2.19
CA GLN A 301 -26.07 10.77 3.49
C GLN A 301 -24.95 11.00 4.52
N LEU A 302 -23.96 11.86 4.23
CA LEU A 302 -22.78 12.04 5.08
C LEU A 302 -23.14 12.46 6.50
N GLY A 303 -24.03 13.47 6.64
CA GLY A 303 -24.35 14.07 7.93
C GLY A 303 -25.01 13.10 8.92
N GLU A 304 -25.87 12.21 8.43
CA GLU A 304 -26.56 11.23 9.26
C GLU A 304 -25.68 10.03 9.63
N GLN A 305 -24.90 9.54 8.66
CA GLN A 305 -24.10 8.33 8.83
C GLN A 305 -22.84 8.53 9.68
N VAL A 306 -22.19 9.69 9.63
CA VAL A 306 -20.93 9.94 10.36
C VAL A 306 -21.14 9.92 11.87
N LEU A 307 -22.23 10.50 12.37
CA LEU A 307 -22.51 10.56 13.81
C LEU A 307 -22.89 9.21 14.41
N GLN A 308 -23.44 8.29 13.59
CA GLN A 308 -23.93 6.98 14.01
C GLN A 308 -22.95 5.84 13.63
N ASP A 309 -21.76 6.13 13.08
CA ASP A 309 -20.83 5.11 12.66
C ASP A 309 -20.23 4.37 13.86
N ALA A 310 -20.50 3.06 13.94
CA ALA A 310 -20.01 2.18 14.99
C ALA A 310 -18.47 2.18 15.12
N ARG A 311 -17.75 2.67 14.10
CA ARG A 311 -16.29 2.81 14.13
C ARG A 311 -15.81 3.77 15.21
N TRP A 312 -16.57 4.85 15.51
CA TRP A 312 -16.24 5.77 16.59
C TRP A 312 -16.28 5.09 17.94
N SER A 313 -17.32 4.27 18.17
CA SER A 313 -17.44 3.49 19.39
C SER A 313 -16.35 2.43 19.49
N ALA A 314 -16.03 1.74 18.38
CA ALA A 314 -14.94 0.77 18.33
C ALA A 314 -13.57 1.42 18.60
N SER A 315 -13.29 2.58 17.99
CA SER A 315 -12.04 3.32 18.24
C SER A 315 -11.93 3.81 19.68
N ARG A 316 -13.05 4.25 20.29
CA ARG A 316 -13.09 4.62 21.72
C ARG A 316 -12.79 3.42 22.62
N ILE A 317 -13.37 2.26 22.34
CA ILE A 317 -13.08 1.02 23.07
C ILE A 317 -11.61 0.65 22.94
N ALA A 318 -11.06 0.71 21.72
CA ALA A 318 -9.66 0.44 21.47
C ALA A 318 -8.73 1.38 22.25
N LEU A 319 -9.01 2.70 22.26
CA LEU A 319 -8.28 3.69 23.05
C LEU A 319 -8.30 3.36 24.55
N ASN A 320 -9.46 3.00 25.09
CA ASN A 320 -9.62 2.61 26.49
C ASN A 320 -8.89 1.29 26.82
N THR A 321 -8.63 0.46 25.80
CA THR A 321 -7.93 -0.82 25.94
C THR A 321 -6.41 -0.67 25.88
N LEU A 322 -5.87 0.42 25.31
CA LEU A 322 -4.41 0.62 25.15
C LEU A 322 -3.58 0.48 26.44
N PRO A 323 -4.04 0.95 27.61
CA PRO A 323 -3.31 0.73 28.86
C PRO A 323 -3.10 -0.75 29.17
N SER A 324 -4.07 -1.62 28.83
CA SER A 324 -3.98 -3.08 29.00
C SER A 324 -3.04 -3.74 28.01
N ALA A 325 -2.86 -3.17 26.83
CA ALA A 325 -1.88 -3.63 25.83
C ALA A 325 -0.45 -3.37 26.29
N GLY A 326 -0.21 -2.31 27.06
CA GLY A 326 1.07 -2.00 27.67
C GLY A 326 2.17 -1.68 26.63
N PHE A 327 3.41 -1.95 27.05
CA PHE A 327 4.58 -1.56 26.26
C PHE A 327 4.80 -2.43 25.02
N PHE A 328 4.43 -3.71 25.05
CA PHE A 328 4.68 -4.69 23.98
C PHE A 328 3.42 -5.10 23.20
N GLY A 329 2.24 -4.71 23.62
CA GLY A 329 0.98 -5.09 22.99
C GLY A 329 0.48 -6.49 23.32
N PHE A 330 -0.61 -6.87 22.68
CA PHE A 330 -1.24 -8.19 22.84
C PHE A 330 -0.61 -9.27 21.93
N GLY A 331 0.24 -8.88 21.00
CA GLY A 331 0.91 -9.74 20.02
C GLY A 331 0.52 -9.45 18.59
N PRO A 332 1.44 -9.74 17.63
CA PRO A 332 1.21 -9.48 16.21
C PRO A 332 -0.06 -10.12 15.65
N GLY A 333 -0.93 -9.32 15.00
CA GLY A 333 -2.14 -9.79 14.34
C GLY A 333 -3.30 -10.20 15.25
N THR A 334 -3.21 -9.97 16.56
CA THR A 334 -4.16 -10.51 17.54
C THR A 334 -5.42 -9.66 17.75
N PHE A 335 -5.57 -8.51 17.10
CA PHE A 335 -6.73 -7.63 17.27
C PHE A 335 -8.07 -8.38 17.21
N ARG A 336 -8.27 -9.20 16.17
CA ARG A 336 -9.51 -9.97 15.98
C ARG A 336 -9.82 -10.97 17.10
N ALA A 337 -8.80 -11.41 17.82
CA ALA A 337 -8.95 -12.35 18.94
C ALA A 337 -9.30 -11.63 20.24
N ILE A 338 -8.83 -10.40 20.42
CA ILE A 338 -8.93 -9.63 21.67
C ILE A 338 -10.15 -8.73 21.68
N PHE A 339 -10.40 -8.02 20.60
CA PHE A 339 -11.42 -6.98 20.52
C PHE A 339 -12.82 -7.46 20.91
N PRO A 340 -13.26 -8.70 20.58
CA PRO A 340 -14.57 -9.20 21.02
C PRO A 340 -14.78 -9.21 22.53
N ALA A 341 -13.74 -9.43 23.33
CA ALA A 341 -13.84 -9.39 24.79
C ALA A 341 -14.13 -7.97 25.30
N TYR A 342 -13.44 -6.98 24.76
CA TYR A 342 -13.60 -5.58 25.15
C TYR A 342 -14.87 -4.95 24.56
N SER A 343 -15.26 -5.29 23.33
CA SER A 343 -16.46 -4.75 22.68
C SER A 343 -17.75 -5.25 23.32
N LYS A 344 -17.78 -6.50 23.82
CA LYS A 344 -18.93 -7.05 24.58
C LYS A 344 -19.05 -6.49 25.98
N ALA A 345 -17.92 -6.17 26.61
CA ALA A 345 -17.87 -5.61 27.96
C ALA A 345 -18.10 -4.09 27.99
N ALA A 346 -18.14 -3.42 26.85
CA ALA A 346 -18.36 -1.98 26.76
C ALA A 346 -19.83 -1.60 27.00
N ASP A 347 -20.05 -0.37 27.46
CA ASP A 347 -21.38 0.20 27.61
C ASP A 347 -21.52 1.48 26.77
N PRO A 348 -22.36 1.52 25.73
CA PRO A 348 -23.08 0.38 25.16
C PRO A 348 -22.14 -0.59 24.41
N PRO A 349 -22.49 -1.89 24.36
CA PRO A 349 -21.70 -2.87 23.66
C PRO A 349 -21.73 -2.61 22.14
N VAL A 350 -20.59 -2.86 21.48
CA VAL A 350 -20.50 -2.73 20.02
C VAL A 350 -20.72 -4.09 19.38
N ALA A 351 -21.83 -4.21 18.65
CA ALA A 351 -22.22 -5.43 17.97
C ALA A 351 -21.36 -5.72 16.72
N GLY A 352 -21.36 -6.98 16.29
CA GLY A 352 -20.71 -7.42 15.05
C GLY A 352 -19.36 -8.10 15.27
N GLN A 353 -18.85 -8.69 14.17
CA GLN A 353 -17.52 -9.29 14.15
C GLN A 353 -16.51 -8.31 13.55
N TRP A 354 -15.64 -7.80 14.42
CA TRP A 354 -14.59 -6.86 14.03
C TRP A 354 -13.30 -7.60 13.70
N ARG A 355 -13.05 -7.78 12.40
CA ARG A 355 -11.79 -8.36 11.94
C ARG A 355 -10.64 -7.34 12.00
N PHE A 356 -10.97 -6.07 11.79
CA PHE A 356 -10.08 -4.92 11.81
C PHE A 356 -10.78 -3.74 12.48
N LEU A 357 -9.99 -2.82 13.07
CA LEU A 357 -10.52 -1.68 13.83
C LEU A 357 -11.07 -0.55 12.94
N HIS A 358 -10.72 -0.48 11.67
CA HIS A 358 -10.91 0.66 10.78
C HIS A 358 -10.12 1.92 11.21
N GLU A 359 -9.02 1.71 11.89
CA GLU A 359 -8.01 2.70 12.24
C GLU A 359 -6.70 1.93 12.49
N ASP A 360 -5.76 2.01 11.54
CA ASP A 360 -4.57 1.15 11.55
C ASP A 360 -3.59 1.47 12.67
N TYR A 361 -3.49 2.74 13.09
CA TYR A 361 -2.54 3.15 14.13
C TYR A 361 -2.93 2.63 15.50
N LEU A 362 -4.21 2.73 15.86
CA LEU A 362 -4.72 2.15 17.11
C LEU A 362 -4.65 0.63 17.11
N GLN A 363 -4.99 0.00 15.97
CA GLN A 363 -4.85 -1.45 15.86
C GLN A 363 -3.39 -1.87 16.05
N THR A 364 -2.45 -1.16 15.43
CA THR A 364 -1.01 -1.42 15.61
C THR A 364 -0.59 -1.21 17.06
N ALA A 365 -1.12 -0.17 17.74
CA ALA A 365 -0.81 0.08 19.14
C ALA A 365 -1.36 -1.02 20.08
N MET A 366 -2.54 -1.58 19.80
CA MET A 366 -3.05 -2.73 20.52
C MET A 366 -2.20 -3.99 20.32
N GLU A 367 -1.81 -4.26 19.06
CA GLU A 367 -1.09 -5.48 18.70
C GLU A 367 0.38 -5.45 19.12
N TRP A 368 1.06 -4.29 18.95
CA TRP A 368 2.50 -4.14 19.10
C TRP A 368 2.92 -3.28 20.32
N GLY A 369 1.95 -2.72 21.03
CA GLY A 369 2.20 -1.79 22.15
C GLY A 369 2.91 -0.51 21.70
N TRP A 370 3.37 0.25 22.68
CA TRP A 370 4.05 1.53 22.40
C TRP A 370 5.40 1.36 21.69
N LEU A 371 6.20 0.36 22.09
CA LEU A 371 7.52 0.13 21.49
C LEU A 371 7.41 -0.29 20.02
N GLY A 372 6.60 -1.32 19.74
CA GLY A 372 6.45 -1.81 18.39
C GLY A 372 5.80 -0.77 17.47
N SER A 373 4.83 -0.01 17.96
CA SER A 373 4.20 1.08 17.20
C SER A 373 5.19 2.19 16.85
N LEU A 374 6.07 2.57 17.79
CA LEU A 374 7.14 3.52 17.53
C LEU A 374 8.10 3.00 16.44
N LEU A 375 8.48 1.72 16.51
CA LEU A 375 9.38 1.13 15.51
C LEU A 375 8.74 1.09 14.11
N TRP A 376 7.46 0.72 14.01
CA TRP A 376 6.70 0.76 12.76
C TRP A 376 6.57 2.20 12.23
N ALA A 377 6.27 3.16 13.10
CA ALA A 377 6.20 4.57 12.72
C ALA A 377 7.54 5.10 12.22
N VAL A 378 8.65 4.80 12.92
CA VAL A 378 9.99 5.22 12.48
C VAL A 378 10.39 4.52 11.18
N MET A 379 10.02 3.26 10.97
CA MET A 379 10.27 2.55 9.72
C MET A 379 9.50 3.22 8.56
N PHE A 380 8.24 3.55 8.75
CA PHE A 380 7.39 4.17 7.73
C PHE A 380 7.77 5.64 7.49
N PHE A 381 7.68 6.48 8.51
CA PHE A 381 7.94 7.92 8.41
C PHE A 381 9.41 8.27 8.24
N GLY A 382 10.32 7.42 8.75
CA GLY A 382 11.75 7.52 8.50
C GLY A 382 12.10 7.30 7.02
N GLY A 383 11.43 6.38 6.34
CA GLY A 383 11.53 6.21 4.89
C GLY A 383 11.09 7.47 4.12
N LEU A 384 9.95 8.04 4.49
CA LEU A 384 9.45 9.30 3.91
C LEU A 384 10.44 10.45 4.17
N ALA A 385 10.91 10.60 5.40
CA ALA A 385 11.88 11.64 5.77
C ALA A 385 13.18 11.49 4.99
N ASN A 386 13.70 10.26 4.86
CA ASN A 386 14.89 9.97 4.06
C ASN A 386 14.71 10.41 2.60
N ALA A 387 13.57 10.06 1.99
CA ALA A 387 13.25 10.46 0.62
C ALA A 387 13.18 12.00 0.47
N VAL A 388 12.51 12.69 1.38
CA VAL A 388 12.42 14.17 1.37
C VAL A 388 13.78 14.81 1.56
N LEU A 389 14.62 14.30 2.45
CA LEU A 389 15.99 14.79 2.64
C LEU A 389 16.84 14.59 1.37
N CYS A 390 16.71 13.45 0.70
CA CYS A 390 17.37 13.20 -0.57
C CYS A 390 16.93 14.19 -1.66
N LEU A 391 15.63 14.49 -1.74
CA LEU A 391 15.11 15.49 -2.68
C LEU A 391 15.62 16.90 -2.40
N ARG A 392 15.69 17.30 -1.12
CA ARG A 392 16.21 18.64 -0.71
C ARG A 392 17.70 18.79 -1.00
N ARG A 393 18.52 17.78 -0.69
CA ARG A 393 19.98 17.82 -0.98
C ARG A 393 20.26 18.04 -2.46
N GLN A 394 19.43 17.49 -3.34
CA GLN A 394 19.58 17.68 -4.78
C GLN A 394 19.26 19.07 -5.27
N THR A 395 18.24 19.73 -4.69
CA THR A 395 17.95 21.13 -5.04
C THR A 395 19.10 22.05 -4.64
N ALA A 396 19.83 21.75 -3.58
CA ALA A 396 21.02 22.49 -3.17
C ALA A 396 22.22 22.26 -4.12
N LEU A 397 22.49 21.00 -4.53
CA LEU A 397 23.59 20.65 -5.42
C LEU A 397 23.39 21.13 -6.87
N ARG A 398 22.14 21.29 -7.32
CA ARG A 398 21.80 21.80 -8.66
C ARG A 398 22.31 23.21 -8.96
N ARG A 399 22.60 24.00 -7.93
CA ARG A 399 23.20 25.33 -8.07
C ARG A 399 24.71 25.29 -8.40
N VAL A 400 25.33 24.11 -8.34
CA VAL A 400 26.78 23.95 -8.39
C VAL A 400 27.30 23.22 -9.64
N SER A 401 26.50 22.41 -10.34
CA SER A 401 26.99 21.71 -11.56
C SER A 401 25.89 21.36 -12.55
N GLU A 402 26.19 21.62 -13.84
CA GLU A 402 25.38 21.23 -15.02
C GLU A 402 25.49 19.73 -15.39
N PHE A 403 26.16 18.94 -14.59
CA PHE A 403 26.47 17.53 -14.91
C PHE A 403 25.31 16.57 -14.53
N THR A 404 24.91 15.76 -15.50
CA THR A 404 24.12 14.52 -15.49
C THR A 404 22.59 14.63 -15.63
N GLN A 405 22.17 14.63 -16.89
CA GLN A 405 20.77 14.62 -17.30
C GLN A 405 20.06 13.28 -17.01
N GLU A 406 20.75 12.13 -17.07
CA GLU A 406 20.19 10.78 -16.84
C GLU A 406 19.85 10.48 -15.37
N TRP A 407 20.65 10.98 -14.46
CA TRP A 407 20.49 10.84 -13.00
C TRP A 407 19.25 11.53 -12.43
N SER A 408 18.70 12.49 -13.18
CA SER A 408 17.71 13.40 -12.69
C SER A 408 16.27 12.82 -12.68
N TRP A 409 15.97 11.82 -13.52
CA TRP A 409 14.58 11.38 -13.68
C TRP A 409 14.06 10.52 -12.52
N ARG A 410 14.88 9.60 -11.98
CA ARG A 410 14.48 8.75 -10.84
C ARG A 410 14.06 9.58 -9.65
N ARG A 411 14.93 10.46 -9.24
CA ARG A 411 14.71 11.30 -8.08
C ARG A 411 13.66 12.37 -8.34
N ARG A 412 13.62 12.92 -9.54
CA ARG A 412 12.67 13.99 -9.89
C ARG A 412 11.25 13.51 -10.13
N LEU A 413 11.07 12.26 -10.50
CA LEU A 413 9.75 11.70 -10.79
C LEU A 413 9.35 10.62 -9.80
N ILE A 414 10.04 9.47 -9.74
CA ILE A 414 9.58 8.31 -8.95
C ILE A 414 9.52 8.63 -7.46
N LEU A 415 10.58 9.24 -6.91
CA LEU A 415 10.67 9.44 -5.47
C LEU A 415 9.57 10.34 -4.91
N PRO A 416 9.31 11.55 -5.50
CA PRO A 416 8.18 12.37 -5.05
C PRO A 416 6.82 11.66 -5.19
N LEU A 417 6.65 10.86 -6.24
CA LEU A 417 5.40 10.12 -6.47
C LEU A 417 5.20 9.02 -5.43
N ALA A 418 6.26 8.28 -5.07
CA ALA A 418 6.22 7.31 -3.99
C ALA A 418 5.92 7.96 -2.63
N VAL A 419 6.50 9.15 -2.37
CA VAL A 419 6.19 9.94 -1.15
C VAL A 419 4.72 10.37 -1.13
N ILE A 420 4.18 10.89 -2.24
CA ILE A 420 2.76 11.27 -2.34
C ILE A 420 1.85 10.05 -2.12
N ALA A 421 2.17 8.91 -2.72
CA ALA A 421 1.41 7.67 -2.57
C ALA A 421 1.40 7.19 -1.11
N LEU A 422 2.57 7.14 -0.46
CA LEU A 422 2.69 6.75 0.95
C LEU A 422 2.01 7.75 1.89
N ALA A 423 2.08 9.05 1.63
CA ALA A 423 1.36 10.05 2.40
C ALA A 423 -0.17 9.84 2.27
N GLY A 424 -0.66 9.53 1.07
CA GLY A 424 -2.07 9.22 0.84
C GLY A 424 -2.54 8.01 1.63
N VAL A 425 -1.78 6.91 1.64
CA VAL A 425 -2.15 5.72 2.43
C VAL A 425 -2.04 5.97 3.93
N ALA A 426 -1.08 6.77 4.39
CA ALA A 426 -0.97 7.15 5.80
C ALA A 426 -2.20 7.94 6.28
N VAL A 427 -2.71 8.86 5.46
CA VAL A 427 -3.97 9.56 5.76
C VAL A 427 -5.16 8.60 5.73
N HIS A 428 -5.20 7.66 4.80
CA HIS A 428 -6.28 6.65 4.73
C HIS A 428 -6.30 5.74 5.96
N ALA A 429 -5.15 5.39 6.49
CA ALA A 429 -4.98 4.55 7.68
C ALA A 429 -5.55 5.16 8.98
N LEU A 430 -5.83 6.47 9.00
CA LEU A 430 -6.51 7.15 10.13
C LEU A 430 -8.00 6.79 10.25
N VAL A 431 -8.62 6.32 9.16
CA VAL A 431 -10.09 6.16 9.10
C VAL A 431 -10.53 4.82 8.51
N ASP A 432 -9.57 3.98 8.13
CA ASP A 432 -9.80 2.64 7.61
C ASP A 432 -8.56 1.75 7.88
N PHE A 433 -8.52 0.53 7.32
CA PHE A 433 -7.47 -0.47 7.57
C PHE A 433 -6.67 -0.89 6.30
N PRO A 434 -6.21 0.05 5.45
CA PRO A 434 -5.47 -0.31 4.25
C PRO A 434 -4.18 -1.07 4.56
N LEU A 435 -3.54 -0.78 5.69
CA LEU A 435 -2.28 -1.42 6.07
C LEU A 435 -2.46 -2.86 6.61
N GLN A 436 -3.70 -3.37 6.71
CA GLN A 436 -3.99 -4.79 7.02
C GLN A 436 -4.19 -5.64 5.76
N ILE A 437 -4.24 -5.03 4.58
CA ILE A 437 -4.53 -5.70 3.31
C ILE A 437 -3.24 -6.06 2.59
N VAL A 438 -3.02 -7.35 2.34
CA VAL A 438 -1.72 -7.87 1.86
C VAL A 438 -1.26 -7.25 0.54
N SER A 439 -2.16 -7.03 -0.41
CA SER A 439 -1.80 -6.34 -1.65
C SER A 439 -1.31 -4.91 -1.39
N ILE A 440 -1.98 -4.16 -0.52
CA ILE A 440 -1.59 -2.80 -0.16
C ILE A 440 -0.28 -2.81 0.64
N GLN A 441 -0.12 -3.72 1.60
CA GLN A 441 1.13 -3.91 2.36
C GLN A 441 2.32 -4.13 1.42
N LEU A 442 2.17 -4.96 0.39
CA LEU A 442 3.22 -5.23 -0.58
C LEU A 442 3.62 -3.98 -1.38
N TYR A 443 2.63 -3.18 -1.81
CA TYR A 443 2.88 -1.92 -2.50
C TYR A 443 3.52 -0.88 -1.58
N VAL A 444 3.06 -0.77 -0.34
CA VAL A 444 3.68 0.10 0.69
C VAL A 444 5.12 -0.34 0.96
N ALA A 445 5.38 -1.64 1.13
CA ALA A 445 6.74 -2.17 1.29
C ALA A 445 7.63 -1.82 0.08
N THR A 446 7.09 -1.93 -1.13
CA THR A 446 7.78 -1.55 -2.37
C THR A 446 8.16 -0.06 -2.37
N TYR A 447 7.22 0.83 -2.03
CA TYR A 447 7.50 2.27 -2.01
C TYR A 447 8.42 2.68 -0.85
N LEU A 448 8.31 2.02 0.29
CA LEU A 448 9.26 2.21 1.40
C LEU A 448 10.67 1.76 1.00
N GLY A 449 10.79 0.64 0.28
CA GLY A 449 12.05 0.19 -0.29
C GLY A 449 12.67 1.23 -1.22
N LEU A 450 11.87 1.88 -2.09
CA LEU A 450 12.32 3.00 -2.93
C LEU A 450 12.78 4.20 -2.07
N CYS A 451 12.00 4.57 -1.06
CA CYS A 451 12.29 5.69 -0.18
C CYS A 451 13.60 5.48 0.61
N TRP A 452 13.79 4.31 1.22
CA TRP A 452 15.01 3.96 1.93
C TRP A 452 16.20 3.76 1.01
N GLY A 453 16.01 3.17 -0.19
CA GLY A 453 17.03 2.95 -1.20
C GLY A 453 17.55 4.24 -1.82
N SER A 454 16.74 5.31 -1.82
CA SER A 454 17.05 6.59 -2.46
C SER A 454 18.29 7.29 -1.90
N ALA A 455 18.65 7.05 -0.64
CA ALA A 455 19.87 7.59 -0.03
C ALA A 455 21.16 7.19 -0.78
N ARG A 456 21.10 6.12 -1.55
CA ARG A 456 22.22 5.54 -2.30
C ARG A 456 22.16 5.78 -3.79
N TRP A 457 21.17 6.48 -4.24
CA TRP A 457 21.11 6.94 -5.62
C TRP A 457 22.14 8.06 -5.81
N GLY A 458 23.43 7.80 -5.55
CA GLY A 458 24.60 8.66 -5.71
C GLY A 458 25.22 8.56 -7.09
N PRO A 459 26.05 9.51 -7.59
CA PRO A 459 26.84 9.28 -8.79
C PRO A 459 27.63 7.98 -8.56
N VAL A 460 27.56 7.07 -9.51
CA VAL A 460 28.53 5.98 -9.57
C VAL A 460 29.85 6.70 -9.79
N ASN A 461 30.74 6.70 -8.79
CA ASN A 461 32.10 7.11 -8.98
C ASN A 461 32.66 6.15 -10.05
N SER A 462 32.74 6.63 -11.27
CA SER A 462 33.45 6.01 -12.38
C SER A 462 34.93 5.93 -12.07
#